data_beea59db998af65f92af4a91a55fdd1f
#
_entry.id   beea59db998af65f92af4a91a55fdd1f
#
_cell.length_a   1.000
_cell.length_b   1.000
_cell.length_c   1.000
_cell.angle_alpha   90.00
_cell.angle_beta   90.00
_cell.angle_gamma   90.00
#
_symmetry.space_group_name_H-M   'P 1'
#
loop_
_entity.id
_entity.type
_entity.pdbx_description
1 polymer ?
#
loop_
_entity_poly.entity_id
_entity_poly.type
_entity_poly.pdbx_seq_one_letter_code
_entity_poly.pdbx_strand_id
1 'polypeptide(L)'
;MIRHSALKFLPLVALLLVTACGTDAPETESEDALIERARGIHERVITLDTHDDINVANFTEEQNYTMDLSTQITLPKMREGGLDVAWLVVYTGQGDLTDEGYAAAYENAMAKFDAIHWLTEEKAPDQIGLALNSDDVRRLVGEGKLVAMIGVENAYPLGLNLDNIRLFHERGARYMSLSHNGHSQFSDSNTGERDDIWLHNGLSDLGREAVALMNRYGIMIDLSHPSKEANMETMALSRAPVIASHSSARALNDVSRNLDDEELMALKANGGVVQTVAFRSYVDAEKDANYRAAVDSVRSAIAAEMGVELVSSRRELFEMSPEDRAAYNERVAPVEEALQAQIGDLGVEPVNVADFVDHIDYMVELIGIDHVGISSDFDGGGGVDGWMDASETFNVTLE
;
A
#
# COMPACT_ATOMS: atom_id res chain seq x y z
N MET A 1 89.42 47.16 39.21
CA MET A 1 88.72 46.27 40.18
C MET A 1 87.20 46.36 39.83
N ILE A 2 86.74 45.43 39.09
CA ILE A 2 85.37 45.44 38.61
C ILE A 2 84.72 44.19 39.19
N ARG A 3 83.66 44.37 40.02
CA ARG A 3 82.89 43.28 40.60
C ARG A 3 81.80 42.85 39.61
N HIS A 4 81.80 41.57 39.25
CA HIS A 4 80.74 40.97 38.49
C HIS A 4 79.64 40.46 39.44
N SER A 5 78.43 41.00 39.23
CA SER A 5 77.22 40.47 39.88
C SER A 5 76.62 39.42 38.95
N ALA A 6 76.48 38.19 39.46
CA ALA A 6 75.79 37.10 38.74
C ALA A 6 74.30 37.23 38.96
N LEU A 7 73.58 37.34 37.86
CA LEU A 7 72.08 37.31 37.79
C LEU A 7 71.67 35.84 37.72
N LYS A 8 70.91 35.36 38.67
CA LYS A 8 70.31 34.02 38.66
C LYS A 8 69.04 34.07 37.88
N PHE A 9 68.96 33.37 36.71
CA PHE A 9 67.73 33.08 35.99
C PHE A 9 66.99 31.92 36.61
N LEU A 10 65.72 32.15 36.99
CA LEU A 10 64.76 31.11 37.39
C LEU A 10 64.01 30.69 36.16
N PRO A 11 63.88 29.40 35.82
CA PRO A 11 63.02 29.01 34.67
C PRO A 11 61.56 29.00 35.11
N LEU A 12 60.77 29.76 34.40
CA LEU A 12 59.31 29.78 34.49
C LEU A 12 58.78 28.53 33.74
N VAL A 13 58.29 27.51 34.50
CA VAL A 13 57.61 26.36 33.92
C VAL A 13 56.18 26.79 33.61
N ALA A 14 55.90 27.01 32.34
CA ALA A 14 54.53 27.20 31.86
C ALA A 14 53.79 25.85 31.80
N LEU A 15 52.82 25.66 32.70
CA LEU A 15 51.93 24.52 32.71
C LEU A 15 50.87 24.73 31.62
N LEU A 16 51.05 24.11 30.45
CA LEU A 16 50.04 24.02 29.42
C LEU A 16 48.91 23.10 29.89
N LEU A 17 47.79 23.69 30.31
CA LEU A 17 46.50 23.01 30.44
C LEU A 17 46.00 22.68 29.04
N VAL A 18 46.18 21.46 28.59
CA VAL A 18 45.48 20.90 27.43
C VAL A 18 44.04 20.61 27.90
N THR A 19 43.12 21.50 27.63
CA THR A 19 41.70 21.19 27.66
C THR A 19 41.43 20.23 26.49
N ALA A 20 41.29 18.93 26.80
CA ALA A 20 40.72 17.96 25.87
C ALA A 20 39.28 18.39 25.60
N CYS A 21 39.00 18.95 24.44
CA CYS A 21 37.63 18.95 23.89
C CYS A 21 37.28 17.47 23.67
N GLY A 22 36.57 16.88 24.61
CA GLY A 22 35.83 15.66 24.32
C GLY A 22 34.83 15.96 23.22
N THR A 23 35.01 15.38 22.06
CA THR A 23 33.93 15.21 21.10
C THR A 23 33.02 14.17 21.75
N ASP A 24 32.00 14.64 22.48
CA ASP A 24 30.89 13.78 22.87
C ASP A 24 30.34 13.22 21.57
N ALA A 25 30.43 11.90 21.38
CA ALA A 25 29.64 11.22 20.34
C ALA A 25 28.19 11.58 20.61
N PRO A 26 27.38 11.86 19.59
CA PRO A 26 25.97 12.12 19.81
C PRO A 26 25.41 11.00 20.67
N GLU A 27 24.80 11.36 21.80
CA GLU A 27 24.08 10.39 22.61
C GLU A 27 23.05 9.71 21.70
N THR A 28 23.13 8.40 21.55
CA THR A 28 22.11 7.62 20.83
C THR A 28 20.80 7.83 21.58
N GLU A 29 19.79 8.32 20.88
CA GLU A 29 18.43 8.49 21.41
C GLU A 29 17.98 7.16 22.02
N SER A 30 17.37 7.18 23.21
CA SER A 30 16.83 5.95 23.79
C SER A 30 15.61 5.48 23.01
N GLU A 31 15.32 4.18 23.02
CA GLU A 31 14.16 3.60 22.38
C GLU A 31 12.85 4.28 22.81
N ASP A 32 12.68 4.53 24.12
CA ASP A 32 11.51 5.24 24.65
C ASP A 32 11.39 6.67 24.06
N ALA A 33 12.51 7.39 23.93
CA ALA A 33 12.51 8.74 23.37
C ALA A 33 12.20 8.73 21.86
N LEU A 34 12.69 7.73 21.13
CA LEU A 34 12.37 7.50 19.72
C LEU A 34 10.87 7.25 19.53
N ILE A 35 10.28 6.33 20.31
CA ILE A 35 8.84 6.02 20.27
C ILE A 35 8.01 7.26 20.60
N GLU A 36 8.37 8.04 21.61
CA GLU A 36 7.67 9.29 21.99
C GLU A 36 7.73 10.32 20.84
N ARG A 37 8.89 10.46 20.21
CA ARG A 37 9.08 11.36 19.06
C ARG A 37 8.25 10.90 17.85
N ALA A 38 8.27 9.62 17.51
CA ALA A 38 7.48 9.04 16.44
C ALA A 38 5.98 9.25 16.70
N ARG A 39 5.49 8.99 17.91
CA ARG A 39 4.10 9.22 18.32
C ARG A 39 3.71 10.68 18.14
N GLY A 40 4.55 11.60 18.62
CA GLY A 40 4.30 13.02 18.44
C GLY A 40 4.34 13.48 16.97
N ILE A 41 5.04 12.78 16.06
CA ILE A 41 4.96 13.02 14.61
C ILE A 41 3.64 12.49 14.07
N HIS A 42 3.32 11.23 14.35
CA HIS A 42 2.12 10.54 13.91
C HIS A 42 0.82 11.30 14.25
N GLU A 43 0.74 11.84 15.46
CA GLU A 43 -0.41 12.64 15.92
C GLU A 43 -0.55 14.03 15.26
N ARG A 44 0.50 14.55 14.62
CA ARG A 44 0.49 15.89 13.99
C ARG A 44 0.30 15.87 12.48
N VAL A 45 0.55 14.75 11.83
CA VAL A 45 0.37 14.59 10.39
C VAL A 45 -1.02 14.04 10.09
N ILE A 46 -1.48 14.18 8.87
CA ILE A 46 -2.63 13.43 8.37
C ILE A 46 -2.06 12.17 7.73
N THR A 47 -2.33 11.03 8.34
CA THR A 47 -1.91 9.73 7.84
C THR A 47 -2.88 9.25 6.78
N LEU A 48 -2.36 8.63 5.73
CA LEU A 48 -3.21 8.11 4.66
C LEU A 48 -2.69 6.80 4.10
N ASP A 49 -3.61 5.93 3.72
CA ASP A 49 -3.40 4.74 2.92
C ASP A 49 -4.14 4.91 1.59
N THR A 50 -3.48 4.58 0.49
CA THR A 50 -4.04 4.85 -0.84
C THR A 50 -4.71 3.67 -1.50
N HIS A 51 -4.74 2.49 -0.86
CA HIS A 51 -5.34 1.31 -1.47
C HIS A 51 -5.82 0.30 -0.44
N ASP A 52 -7.13 0.31 -0.18
CA ASP A 52 -7.81 -0.59 0.74
C ASP A 52 -8.99 -1.25 0.02
N ASP A 53 -8.91 -2.55 -0.24
CA ASP A 53 -9.98 -3.27 -0.91
C ASP A 53 -11.22 -3.41 -0.03
N ILE A 54 -12.40 -3.43 -0.66
CA ILE A 54 -13.65 -3.64 0.04
C ILE A 54 -14.43 -4.85 -0.51
N ASN A 55 -15.10 -5.54 0.41
CA ASN A 55 -16.09 -6.55 0.07
C ASN A 55 -17.48 -6.03 0.45
N VAL A 56 -18.38 -5.90 -0.53
CA VAL A 56 -19.75 -5.40 -0.31
C VAL A 56 -20.54 -6.20 0.73
N ALA A 57 -20.19 -7.45 0.99
CA ALA A 57 -20.80 -8.26 2.05
C ALA A 57 -20.53 -7.69 3.47
N ASN A 58 -19.54 -6.83 3.62
CA ASN A 58 -19.21 -6.13 4.87
C ASN A 58 -19.85 -4.73 4.94
N PHE A 59 -20.87 -4.45 4.14
CA PHE A 59 -21.60 -3.18 4.13
C PHE A 59 -23.10 -3.42 4.30
N THR A 60 -23.47 -4.10 5.38
CA THR A 60 -24.86 -4.39 5.76
C THR A 60 -25.15 -3.87 7.17
N GLU A 61 -26.41 -3.88 7.59
CA GLU A 61 -26.76 -3.51 8.97
C GLU A 61 -26.17 -4.47 10.01
N GLU A 62 -26.06 -5.74 9.66
CA GLU A 62 -25.58 -6.81 10.56
C GLU A 62 -24.05 -6.92 10.59
N GLN A 63 -23.36 -6.55 9.49
CA GLN A 63 -21.91 -6.63 9.36
C GLN A 63 -21.38 -5.44 8.58
N ASN A 64 -20.61 -4.58 9.22
CA ASN A 64 -20.10 -3.36 8.59
C ASN A 64 -18.83 -2.82 9.29
N TYR A 65 -18.19 -1.88 8.66
CA TYR A 65 -16.90 -1.31 9.08
C TYR A 65 -16.94 -0.49 10.39
N THR A 66 -18.11 -0.25 10.98
CA THR A 66 -18.17 0.29 12.35
C THR A 66 -17.87 -0.75 13.43
N MET A 67 -17.78 -2.02 13.04
CA MET A 67 -17.52 -3.16 13.90
C MET A 67 -16.05 -3.58 13.79
N ASP A 68 -15.57 -4.29 14.80
CA ASP A 68 -14.28 -4.97 14.75
C ASP A 68 -14.43 -6.28 13.97
N LEU A 69 -14.15 -6.23 12.68
CA LEU A 69 -14.20 -7.36 11.76
C LEU A 69 -12.82 -8.01 11.63
N SER A 70 -12.79 -9.21 11.06
CA SER A 70 -11.54 -9.89 10.69
C SER A 70 -10.85 -9.30 9.44
N THR A 71 -11.45 -8.29 8.79
CA THR A 71 -10.84 -7.54 7.69
C THR A 71 -9.68 -6.68 8.20
N GLN A 72 -8.75 -6.34 7.31
CA GLN A 72 -7.56 -5.55 7.67
C GLN A 72 -7.90 -4.07 7.89
N ILE A 73 -8.98 -3.57 7.26
CA ILE A 73 -9.46 -2.20 7.42
C ILE A 73 -10.85 -2.17 8.07
N THR A 74 -11.01 -1.43 9.17
CA THR A 74 -12.29 -1.08 9.82
C THR A 74 -12.13 0.25 10.56
N LEU A 75 -13.23 0.95 10.89
CA LEU A 75 -13.13 2.22 11.61
C LEU A 75 -12.48 2.07 13.01
N PRO A 76 -12.75 1.00 13.81
CA PRO A 76 -12.01 0.77 15.06
C PRO A 76 -10.49 0.62 14.84
N LYS A 77 -10.05 -0.16 13.85
CA LYS A 77 -8.63 -0.38 13.56
C LYS A 77 -7.95 0.89 13.04
N MET A 78 -8.61 1.67 12.16
CA MET A 78 -8.09 2.97 11.73
C MET A 78 -7.86 3.90 12.93
N ARG A 79 -8.79 3.95 13.90
CA ARG A 79 -8.64 4.77 15.10
C ARG A 79 -7.51 4.27 16.01
N GLU A 80 -7.37 2.96 16.19
CA GLU A 80 -6.32 2.35 17.00
C GLU A 80 -4.93 2.63 16.45
N GLY A 81 -4.75 2.45 15.14
CA GLY A 81 -3.48 2.69 14.45
C GLY A 81 -3.21 4.15 14.10
N GLY A 82 -4.20 5.05 14.29
CA GLY A 82 -4.07 6.45 13.93
C GLY A 82 -4.04 6.70 12.42
N LEU A 83 -4.75 5.88 11.62
CA LEU A 83 -4.94 6.09 10.19
C LEU A 83 -6.13 7.04 9.96
N ASP A 84 -5.87 8.24 9.44
CA ASP A 84 -6.90 9.25 9.23
C ASP A 84 -7.69 9.02 7.94
N VAL A 85 -7.02 8.62 6.85
CA VAL A 85 -7.56 8.56 5.49
C VAL A 85 -7.33 7.18 4.89
N ALA A 86 -8.40 6.52 4.48
CA ALA A 86 -8.37 5.28 3.71
C ALA A 86 -8.97 5.50 2.31
N TRP A 87 -8.27 5.03 1.28
CA TRP A 87 -8.83 4.98 -0.07
C TRP A 87 -9.53 3.65 -0.28
N LEU A 88 -10.85 3.66 -0.14
CA LEU A 88 -11.70 2.49 -0.33
C LEU A 88 -11.85 2.20 -1.82
N VAL A 89 -11.44 1.01 -2.25
CA VAL A 89 -11.21 0.71 -3.66
C VAL A 89 -12.43 0.04 -4.31
N VAL A 90 -12.84 0.62 -5.42
CA VAL A 90 -13.78 0.03 -6.35
C VAL A 90 -13.00 -0.88 -7.32
N TYR A 91 -12.60 -2.04 -6.81
CA TYR A 91 -11.91 -3.06 -7.59
C TYR A 91 -12.88 -3.91 -8.40
N THR A 92 -12.51 -4.20 -9.65
CA THR A 92 -13.19 -5.19 -10.50
C THR A 92 -12.17 -6.06 -11.21
N GLY A 93 -12.25 -7.38 -11.03
CA GLY A 93 -11.39 -8.34 -11.72
C GLY A 93 -11.50 -8.23 -13.24
N GLN A 94 -10.38 -8.49 -13.93
CA GLN A 94 -10.36 -8.54 -15.39
C GLN A 94 -11.10 -9.77 -15.88
N GLY A 95 -12.13 -9.56 -16.69
CA GLY A 95 -12.87 -10.60 -17.40
C GLY A 95 -12.65 -10.54 -18.91
N ASP A 96 -13.46 -11.29 -19.65
CA ASP A 96 -13.46 -11.30 -21.11
C ASP A 96 -13.89 -9.94 -21.67
N LEU A 97 -13.26 -9.49 -22.75
CA LEU A 97 -13.57 -8.21 -23.41
C LEU A 97 -14.84 -8.34 -24.27
N THR A 98 -15.99 -8.55 -23.61
CA THR A 98 -17.31 -8.73 -24.19
C THR A 98 -18.33 -7.81 -23.51
N ASP A 99 -19.45 -7.57 -24.20
CA ASP A 99 -20.53 -6.74 -23.64
C ASP A 99 -21.08 -7.31 -22.32
N GLU A 100 -21.17 -8.64 -22.20
CA GLU A 100 -21.60 -9.32 -20.98
C GLU A 100 -20.57 -9.15 -19.85
N GLY A 101 -19.28 -9.28 -20.16
CA GLY A 101 -18.19 -9.06 -19.20
C GLY A 101 -18.18 -7.62 -18.69
N TYR A 102 -18.30 -6.65 -19.59
CA TYR A 102 -18.37 -5.22 -19.20
C TYR A 102 -19.61 -4.91 -18.36
N ALA A 103 -20.76 -5.48 -18.69
CA ALA A 103 -22.00 -5.26 -17.93
C ALA A 103 -21.89 -5.81 -16.50
N ALA A 104 -21.39 -7.03 -16.34
CA ALA A 104 -21.17 -7.62 -15.02
C ALA A 104 -20.14 -6.84 -14.18
N ALA A 105 -19.06 -6.36 -14.81
CA ALA A 105 -18.06 -5.51 -14.17
C ALA A 105 -18.65 -4.16 -13.73
N TYR A 106 -19.48 -3.54 -14.55
CA TYR A 106 -20.16 -2.29 -14.21
C TYR A 106 -21.09 -2.44 -13.02
N GLU A 107 -21.88 -3.52 -12.97
CA GLU A 107 -22.75 -3.82 -11.81
C GLU A 107 -21.94 -4.01 -10.52
N ASN A 108 -20.81 -4.73 -10.60
CA ASN A 108 -19.91 -4.89 -9.45
C ASN A 108 -19.34 -3.56 -8.98
N ALA A 109 -18.85 -2.71 -9.90
CA ALA A 109 -18.32 -1.39 -9.56
C ALA A 109 -19.41 -0.51 -8.90
N MET A 110 -20.62 -0.49 -9.45
CA MET A 110 -21.72 0.30 -8.88
C MET A 110 -22.09 -0.16 -7.48
N ALA A 111 -22.13 -1.47 -7.23
CA ALA A 111 -22.40 -2.01 -5.89
C ALA A 111 -21.34 -1.57 -4.86
N LYS A 112 -20.05 -1.48 -5.24
CA LYS A 112 -18.97 -0.97 -4.37
C LYS A 112 -19.10 0.53 -4.12
N PHE A 113 -19.42 1.33 -5.13
CA PHE A 113 -19.73 2.75 -4.93
C PHE A 113 -20.90 2.93 -3.95
N ASP A 114 -21.99 2.19 -4.14
CA ASP A 114 -23.16 2.26 -3.25
C ASP A 114 -22.80 1.88 -1.81
N ALA A 115 -21.95 0.87 -1.61
CA ALA A 115 -21.48 0.45 -0.30
C ALA A 115 -20.67 1.57 0.40
N ILE A 116 -19.77 2.25 -0.30
CA ILE A 116 -18.97 3.35 0.28
C ILE A 116 -19.87 4.54 0.63
N HIS A 117 -20.79 4.92 -0.24
CA HIS A 117 -21.77 5.98 0.02
C HIS A 117 -22.67 5.63 1.22
N TRP A 118 -23.17 4.39 1.28
CA TRP A 118 -23.95 3.94 2.43
C TRP A 118 -23.18 4.07 3.75
N LEU A 119 -21.91 3.66 3.80
CA LEU A 119 -21.08 3.80 4.99
C LEU A 119 -20.91 5.26 5.42
N THR A 120 -20.59 6.13 4.46
CA THR A 120 -20.18 7.52 4.74
C THR A 120 -21.35 8.50 4.89
N GLU A 121 -22.53 8.21 4.29
CA GLU A 121 -23.66 9.12 4.24
C GLU A 121 -24.84 8.64 5.09
N GLU A 122 -25.00 7.32 5.31
CA GLU A 122 -26.15 6.76 6.01
C GLU A 122 -25.77 6.04 7.30
N LYS A 123 -24.79 5.13 7.24
CA LYS A 123 -24.45 4.25 8.37
C LYS A 123 -23.64 4.92 9.47
N ALA A 124 -22.59 5.64 9.09
CA ALA A 124 -21.64 6.21 10.05
C ALA A 124 -21.20 7.65 9.71
N PRO A 125 -22.09 8.56 9.26
CA PRO A 125 -21.71 9.91 8.84
C PRO A 125 -21.07 10.74 9.95
N ASP A 126 -21.27 10.38 11.21
CA ASP A 126 -20.64 11.03 12.36
C ASP A 126 -19.20 10.52 12.61
N GLN A 127 -18.80 9.38 12.04
CA GLN A 127 -17.52 8.74 12.28
C GLN A 127 -16.56 8.87 11.10
N ILE A 128 -17.08 8.79 9.86
CA ILE A 128 -16.30 8.85 8.62
C ILE A 128 -17.05 9.70 7.60
N GLY A 129 -16.31 10.43 6.77
CA GLY A 129 -16.87 11.24 5.69
C GLY A 129 -16.17 10.97 4.36
N LEU A 130 -16.90 11.08 3.25
CA LEU A 130 -16.34 11.01 1.90
C LEU A 130 -15.67 12.34 1.53
N ALA A 131 -14.37 12.29 1.19
CA ALA A 131 -13.64 13.43 0.67
C ALA A 131 -13.48 13.34 -0.85
N LEU A 132 -13.66 14.47 -1.53
CA LEU A 132 -13.52 14.58 -2.98
C LEU A 132 -12.29 15.39 -3.40
N ASN A 133 -11.58 15.96 -2.44
CA ASN A 133 -10.37 16.76 -2.62
C ASN A 133 -9.64 16.93 -1.28
N SER A 134 -8.44 17.51 -1.31
CA SER A 134 -7.59 17.70 -0.12
C SER A 134 -8.18 18.67 0.92
N ASP A 135 -9.05 19.61 0.53
CA ASP A 135 -9.70 20.53 1.48
C ASP A 135 -10.79 19.81 2.27
N ASP A 136 -11.53 18.88 1.63
CA ASP A 136 -12.46 17.99 2.32
C ASP A 136 -11.73 17.11 3.33
N VAL A 137 -10.57 16.53 2.96
CA VAL A 137 -9.74 15.74 3.88
C VAL A 137 -9.40 16.56 5.12
N ARG A 138 -8.81 17.75 4.95
CA ARG A 138 -8.42 18.62 6.09
C ARG A 138 -9.61 19.02 6.94
N ARG A 139 -10.74 19.28 6.32
CA ARG A 139 -11.99 19.64 7.04
C ARG A 139 -12.49 18.47 7.88
N LEU A 140 -12.60 17.27 7.31
CA LEU A 140 -13.13 16.09 7.99
C LEU A 140 -12.21 15.65 9.14
N VAL A 141 -10.89 15.61 8.92
CA VAL A 141 -9.91 15.36 9.99
C VAL A 141 -10.01 16.43 11.09
N GLY A 142 -10.14 17.70 10.72
CA GLY A 142 -10.36 18.79 11.68
C GLY A 142 -11.67 18.68 12.48
N GLU A 143 -12.67 17.97 11.95
CA GLU A 143 -13.92 17.62 12.66
C GLU A 143 -13.77 16.36 13.54
N GLY A 144 -12.60 15.69 13.53
CA GLY A 144 -12.34 14.46 14.28
C GLY A 144 -12.94 13.21 13.63
N LYS A 145 -13.26 13.28 12.33
CA LYS A 145 -13.77 12.16 11.54
C LYS A 145 -12.63 11.46 10.82
N LEU A 146 -12.81 10.17 10.60
CA LEU A 146 -12.05 9.41 9.60
C LEU A 146 -12.50 9.85 8.20
N VAL A 147 -11.67 9.57 7.21
CA VAL A 147 -11.91 10.00 5.84
C VAL A 147 -11.85 8.81 4.89
N ALA A 148 -12.90 8.66 4.08
CA ALA A 148 -12.88 7.80 2.91
C ALA A 148 -12.57 8.63 1.66
N MET A 149 -11.74 8.09 0.77
CA MET A 149 -11.61 8.53 -0.62
C MET A 149 -11.88 7.33 -1.52
N ILE A 150 -12.20 7.55 -2.79
CA ILE A 150 -12.54 6.45 -3.71
C ILE A 150 -11.51 6.36 -4.82
N GLY A 151 -10.81 5.22 -4.87
CA GLY A 151 -10.04 4.77 -6.00
C GLY A 151 -10.81 3.76 -6.86
N VAL A 152 -10.51 3.69 -8.14
CA VAL A 152 -11.03 2.66 -9.03
C VAL A 152 -9.86 1.82 -9.53
N GLU A 153 -9.88 0.55 -9.19
CA GLU A 153 -8.89 -0.38 -9.68
C GLU A 153 -9.47 -1.20 -10.82
N ASN A 154 -8.86 -1.00 -12.00
CA ASN A 154 -9.26 -1.50 -13.30
C ASN A 154 -10.39 -0.69 -13.96
N ALA A 155 -10.07 0.00 -15.06
CA ALA A 155 -11.06 0.70 -15.89
C ALA A 155 -11.99 -0.24 -16.69
N TYR A 156 -11.79 -1.55 -16.62
CA TYR A 156 -12.59 -2.56 -17.30
C TYR A 156 -14.12 -2.35 -17.18
N PRO A 157 -14.69 -1.95 -16.02
CA PRO A 157 -16.11 -1.64 -15.87
C PRO A 157 -16.64 -0.49 -16.74
N LEU A 158 -15.77 0.36 -17.26
CA LEU A 158 -16.22 1.43 -18.17
C LEU A 158 -16.79 0.87 -19.48
N GLY A 159 -16.47 -0.39 -19.83
CA GLY A 159 -16.79 -0.97 -21.13
C GLY A 159 -16.16 -0.17 -22.26
N LEU A 160 -16.90 0.03 -23.35
CA LEU A 160 -16.49 0.88 -24.46
C LEU A 160 -17.11 2.28 -24.40
N ASN A 161 -17.85 2.60 -23.33
CA ASN A 161 -18.54 3.87 -23.16
C ASN A 161 -17.74 4.82 -22.25
N LEU A 162 -16.99 5.73 -22.84
CA LEU A 162 -16.16 6.71 -22.11
C LEU A 162 -16.98 7.72 -21.29
N ASP A 163 -18.29 7.86 -21.48
CA ASP A 163 -19.14 8.70 -20.62
C ASP A 163 -19.20 8.14 -19.18
N ASN A 164 -18.90 6.86 -18.99
CA ASN A 164 -18.82 6.23 -17.67
C ASN A 164 -17.68 6.83 -16.82
N ILE A 165 -16.62 7.40 -17.41
CA ILE A 165 -15.56 8.13 -16.67
C ILE A 165 -16.18 9.30 -15.90
N ARG A 166 -17.08 10.09 -16.54
CA ARG A 166 -17.81 11.18 -15.90
C ARG A 166 -18.70 10.66 -14.77
N LEU A 167 -19.43 9.57 -15.02
CA LEU A 167 -20.32 8.97 -14.02
C LEU A 167 -19.53 8.48 -12.79
N PHE A 168 -18.38 7.84 -12.98
CA PHE A 168 -17.54 7.38 -11.88
C PHE A 168 -16.94 8.57 -11.10
N HIS A 169 -16.53 9.65 -11.80
CA HIS A 169 -16.12 10.89 -11.15
C HIS A 169 -17.25 11.49 -10.28
N GLU A 170 -18.47 11.53 -10.80
CA GLU A 170 -19.67 12.02 -10.08
C GLU A 170 -20.00 11.14 -8.87
N ARG A 171 -19.64 9.85 -8.91
CA ARG A 171 -19.71 8.91 -7.78
C ARG A 171 -18.54 9.03 -6.80
N GLY A 172 -17.61 9.94 -7.00
CA GLY A 172 -16.53 10.24 -6.07
C GLY A 172 -15.18 9.62 -6.43
N ALA A 173 -15.03 8.92 -7.54
CA ALA A 173 -13.72 8.40 -7.97
C ALA A 173 -12.72 9.53 -8.17
N ARG A 174 -11.48 9.36 -7.65
CA ARG A 174 -10.41 10.35 -7.76
C ARG A 174 -9.11 9.80 -8.32
N TYR A 175 -8.92 8.49 -8.35
CA TYR A 175 -7.96 7.83 -9.25
C TYR A 175 -8.61 6.64 -9.96
N MET A 176 -7.97 6.20 -11.07
CA MET A 176 -8.39 5.01 -11.81
C MET A 176 -7.21 4.41 -12.57
N SER A 177 -6.95 3.11 -12.41
CA SER A 177 -6.01 2.35 -13.23
C SER A 177 -6.66 1.85 -14.52
N LEU A 178 -5.89 1.79 -15.61
CA LEU A 178 -6.40 1.42 -16.92
C LEU A 178 -6.51 -0.09 -17.16
N SER A 179 -5.80 -0.89 -16.36
CA SER A 179 -5.87 -2.35 -16.35
C SER A 179 -5.56 -2.88 -14.94
N HIS A 180 -5.79 -4.17 -14.71
CA HIS A 180 -5.39 -4.91 -13.53
C HIS A 180 -4.55 -6.14 -13.94
N ASN A 181 -4.75 -7.30 -13.35
CA ASN A 181 -4.09 -8.56 -13.75
C ASN A 181 -4.77 -9.13 -15.00
N GLY A 182 -4.29 -8.69 -16.16
CA GLY A 182 -4.79 -8.98 -17.49
C GLY A 182 -5.01 -7.70 -18.29
N HIS A 183 -4.83 -7.80 -19.62
CA HIS A 183 -5.01 -6.68 -20.53
C HIS A 183 -6.49 -6.26 -20.59
N SER A 184 -6.74 -4.97 -20.49
CA SER A 184 -8.07 -4.40 -20.66
C SER A 184 -8.28 -3.86 -22.09
N GLN A 185 -9.45 -3.35 -22.38
CA GLN A 185 -9.72 -2.62 -23.62
C GLN A 185 -8.97 -1.28 -23.71
N PHE A 186 -8.36 -0.80 -22.61
CA PHE A 186 -7.66 0.48 -22.52
C PHE A 186 -6.13 0.33 -22.56
N SER A 187 -5.60 -0.71 -21.93
CA SER A 187 -4.18 -0.82 -21.62
C SER A 187 -3.71 -2.26 -21.52
N ASP A 188 -2.47 -2.49 -21.87
CA ASP A 188 -1.76 -3.69 -21.46
C ASP A 188 -1.46 -3.65 -19.95
N SER A 189 -1.46 -4.83 -19.35
CA SER A 189 -1.11 -5.08 -17.95
C SER A 189 0.35 -5.52 -17.82
N ASN A 190 0.97 -5.25 -16.66
CA ASN A 190 2.28 -5.80 -16.30
C ASN A 190 2.37 -7.33 -16.42
N THR A 191 1.22 -8.04 -16.34
CA THR A 191 1.18 -9.50 -16.44
C THR A 191 1.62 -10.04 -17.79
N GLY A 192 1.65 -9.20 -18.83
CA GLY A 192 2.20 -9.54 -20.15
C GLY A 192 3.69 -9.84 -20.15
N GLU A 193 4.46 -9.32 -19.18
CA GLU A 193 5.90 -9.63 -19.07
C GLU A 193 6.18 -11.13 -18.86
N ARG A 194 5.27 -11.85 -18.22
CA ARG A 194 5.46 -13.28 -17.91
C ARG A 194 5.60 -14.18 -19.14
N ASP A 195 4.87 -13.85 -20.20
CA ASP A 195 4.77 -14.69 -21.40
C ASP A 195 5.01 -13.92 -22.71
N ASP A 196 5.39 -12.64 -22.59
CA ASP A 196 5.61 -11.69 -23.69
C ASP A 196 4.41 -11.56 -24.63
N ILE A 197 3.21 -11.58 -24.06
CA ILE A 197 1.95 -11.41 -24.80
C ILE A 197 1.39 -10.00 -24.52
N TRP A 198 1.22 -9.21 -25.58
CA TRP A 198 0.75 -7.84 -25.52
C TRP A 198 -0.45 -7.64 -26.47
N LEU A 199 -1.49 -6.96 -25.97
CA LEU A 199 -2.69 -6.69 -26.76
C LEU A 199 -2.57 -5.38 -27.55
N HIS A 200 -1.92 -4.38 -26.97
CA HIS A 200 -1.86 -3.02 -27.50
C HIS A 200 -0.43 -2.51 -27.70
N ASN A 201 0.58 -3.15 -27.06
CA ASN A 201 1.95 -2.66 -26.91
C ASN A 201 1.98 -1.29 -26.20
N GLY A 202 1.22 -1.17 -25.11
CA GLY A 202 1.04 0.03 -24.31
C GLY A 202 -0.44 0.39 -24.14
N LEU A 203 -0.83 1.62 -24.48
CA LEU A 203 -2.22 2.05 -24.48
C LEU A 203 -2.92 1.71 -25.82
N SER A 204 -4.19 1.34 -25.76
CA SER A 204 -5.06 1.33 -26.95
C SER A 204 -5.44 2.77 -27.37
N ASP A 205 -6.06 2.93 -28.54
CA ASP A 205 -6.62 4.23 -28.95
C ASP A 205 -7.69 4.70 -27.95
N LEU A 206 -8.52 3.76 -27.45
CA LEU A 206 -9.51 4.04 -26.43
C LEU A 206 -8.86 4.46 -25.09
N GLY A 207 -7.73 3.86 -24.74
CA GLY A 207 -6.92 4.23 -23.55
C GLY A 207 -6.41 5.67 -23.63
N ARG A 208 -5.91 6.09 -24.79
CA ARG A 208 -5.47 7.49 -25.02
C ARG A 208 -6.61 8.50 -24.87
N GLU A 209 -7.81 8.15 -25.37
CA GLU A 209 -8.99 8.98 -25.17
C GLU A 209 -9.42 9.02 -23.69
N ALA A 210 -9.35 7.88 -22.98
CA ALA A 210 -9.63 7.80 -21.55
C ALA A 210 -8.69 8.69 -20.72
N VAL A 211 -7.37 8.68 -21.00
CA VAL A 211 -6.37 9.58 -20.36
C VAL A 211 -6.78 11.05 -20.50
N ALA A 212 -7.19 11.47 -21.71
CA ALA A 212 -7.60 12.87 -21.94
C ALA A 212 -8.88 13.23 -21.17
N LEU A 213 -9.86 12.30 -21.05
CA LEU A 213 -11.10 12.53 -20.31
C LEU A 213 -10.86 12.50 -18.79
N MET A 214 -10.04 11.59 -18.28
CA MET A 214 -9.68 11.55 -16.86
C MET A 214 -9.00 12.87 -16.44
N ASN A 215 -8.06 13.40 -17.21
CA ASN A 215 -7.48 14.73 -16.99
C ASN A 215 -8.55 15.84 -17.02
N ARG A 216 -9.53 15.75 -17.89
CA ARG A 216 -10.62 16.76 -18.00
C ARG A 216 -11.54 16.75 -16.79
N TYR A 217 -11.85 15.57 -16.24
CA TYR A 217 -12.75 15.43 -15.10
C TYR A 217 -12.03 15.54 -13.75
N GLY A 218 -10.70 15.41 -13.70
CA GLY A 218 -9.93 15.47 -12.47
C GLY A 218 -9.86 14.11 -11.75
N ILE A 219 -9.77 13.02 -12.52
CA ILE A 219 -9.41 11.69 -12.02
C ILE A 219 -7.91 11.52 -12.28
N MET A 220 -7.10 11.24 -11.25
CA MET A 220 -5.70 10.85 -11.40
C MET A 220 -5.62 9.52 -12.13
N ILE A 221 -4.68 9.42 -13.08
CA ILE A 221 -4.46 8.15 -13.76
C ILE A 221 -3.50 7.34 -12.92
N ASP A 222 -3.90 6.12 -12.58
CA ASP A 222 -3.12 5.22 -11.76
C ASP A 222 -2.23 4.31 -12.64
N LEU A 223 -0.96 4.27 -12.29
CA LEU A 223 0.09 3.50 -12.96
C LEU A 223 0.29 2.09 -12.37
N SER A 224 -0.39 1.78 -11.26
CA SER A 224 -0.32 0.46 -10.67
C SER A 224 -1.10 -0.54 -11.52
N HIS A 225 -0.47 -1.64 -11.90
CA HIS A 225 -0.91 -2.72 -12.79
C HIS A 225 -0.72 -2.55 -14.30
N PRO A 226 -0.88 -1.40 -14.98
CA PRO A 226 -0.52 -1.30 -16.39
C PRO A 226 0.94 -1.69 -16.66
N SER A 227 1.22 -2.03 -17.92
CA SER A 227 2.59 -2.34 -18.38
C SER A 227 3.48 -1.10 -18.35
N LYS A 228 4.81 -1.28 -18.31
CA LYS A 228 5.77 -0.18 -18.38
C LYS A 228 5.51 0.71 -19.60
N GLU A 229 5.27 0.13 -20.77
CA GLU A 229 4.99 0.90 -22.00
C GLU A 229 3.72 1.74 -21.85
N ALA A 230 2.67 1.21 -21.24
CA ALA A 230 1.44 1.94 -20.97
C ALA A 230 1.67 3.06 -19.94
N ASN A 231 2.46 2.81 -18.90
CA ASN A 231 2.82 3.79 -17.88
C ASN A 231 3.61 4.95 -18.49
N MET A 232 4.65 4.66 -19.27
CA MET A 232 5.47 5.69 -19.93
C MET A 232 4.65 6.53 -20.90
N GLU A 233 3.77 5.90 -21.68
CA GLU A 233 2.85 6.59 -22.58
C GLU A 233 1.84 7.45 -21.81
N THR A 234 1.27 6.93 -20.74
CA THR A 234 0.35 7.66 -19.85
C THR A 234 0.99 8.91 -19.28
N MET A 235 2.21 8.80 -18.72
CA MET A 235 2.94 9.95 -18.18
C MET A 235 3.27 11.01 -19.24
N ALA A 236 3.56 10.58 -20.47
CA ALA A 236 3.81 11.49 -21.60
C ALA A 236 2.54 12.23 -22.08
N LEU A 237 1.38 11.60 -21.98
CA LEU A 237 0.09 12.16 -22.43
C LEU A 237 -0.60 12.97 -21.33
N SER A 238 -0.44 12.60 -20.07
CA SER A 238 -1.14 13.24 -18.96
C SER A 238 -0.70 14.69 -18.77
N ARG A 239 -1.68 15.58 -18.64
CA ARG A 239 -1.49 17.01 -18.35
C ARG A 239 -1.59 17.35 -16.86
N ALA A 240 -1.86 16.33 -16.04
CA ALA A 240 -1.94 16.42 -14.59
C ALA A 240 -1.01 15.38 -13.96
N PRO A 241 -0.58 15.58 -12.72
CA PRO A 241 0.16 14.56 -11.99
C PRO A 241 -0.59 13.22 -11.98
N VAL A 242 0.15 12.14 -12.18
CA VAL A 242 -0.35 10.76 -12.09
C VAL A 242 -0.09 10.20 -10.68
N ILE A 243 -0.67 9.05 -10.38
CA ILE A 243 -0.41 8.29 -9.17
C ILE A 243 -0.01 6.85 -9.53
N ALA A 244 0.93 6.26 -8.81
CA ALA A 244 1.00 4.81 -8.69
C ALA A 244 0.43 4.48 -7.31
N SER A 245 -0.80 4.03 -7.25
CA SER A 245 -1.57 3.92 -6.00
C SER A 245 -1.02 2.86 -5.04
N HIS A 246 -0.32 1.84 -5.55
CA HIS A 246 0.27 0.75 -4.77
C HIS A 246 1.36 0.01 -5.58
N SER A 247 2.58 0.55 -5.59
CA SER A 247 3.74 -0.03 -6.30
C SER A 247 5.04 0.23 -5.54
N SER A 248 6.00 -0.69 -5.65
CA SER A 248 7.31 -0.59 -4.98
C SER A 248 8.44 -0.40 -5.98
N ALA A 249 9.70 -0.37 -5.53
CA ALA A 249 10.87 -0.14 -6.38
C ALA A 249 11.37 -1.45 -7.01
N ARG A 250 11.42 -1.52 -8.34
CA ARG A 250 11.90 -2.70 -9.07
C ARG A 250 13.40 -2.97 -8.87
N ALA A 251 14.17 -1.93 -8.58
CA ALA A 251 15.60 -2.06 -8.30
C ALA A 251 15.90 -2.88 -7.05
N LEU A 252 15.00 -2.93 -6.07
CA LEU A 252 15.15 -3.73 -4.85
C LEU A 252 14.54 -5.13 -5.01
N ASN A 253 13.46 -5.26 -5.78
CA ASN A 253 12.82 -6.54 -6.04
C ASN A 253 12.27 -6.58 -7.48
N ASP A 254 12.95 -7.31 -8.36
CA ASP A 254 12.69 -7.34 -9.81
C ASP A 254 11.43 -8.17 -10.14
N VAL A 255 10.28 -7.55 -9.91
CA VAL A 255 8.97 -8.07 -10.31
C VAL A 255 8.22 -7.04 -11.17
N SER A 256 7.43 -7.50 -12.12
CA SER A 256 6.73 -6.63 -13.09
C SER A 256 5.71 -5.66 -12.46
N ARG A 257 5.33 -5.87 -11.19
CA ARG A 257 4.43 -4.99 -10.44
C ARG A 257 5.13 -3.75 -9.89
N ASN A 258 6.46 -3.78 -9.79
CA ASN A 258 7.28 -2.69 -9.28
C ASN A 258 7.70 -1.76 -10.42
N LEU A 259 7.83 -0.46 -10.11
CA LEU A 259 8.28 0.55 -11.05
C LEU A 259 9.82 0.55 -11.11
N ASP A 260 10.36 0.59 -12.32
CA ASP A 260 11.81 0.76 -12.49
C ASP A 260 12.23 2.24 -12.40
N ASP A 261 13.55 2.46 -12.37
CA ASP A 261 14.11 3.82 -12.22
C ASP A 261 13.69 4.77 -13.34
N GLU A 262 13.49 4.26 -14.56
CA GLU A 262 13.04 5.08 -15.70
C GLU A 262 11.60 5.55 -15.50
N GLU A 263 10.71 4.65 -15.04
CA GLU A 263 9.33 4.98 -14.70
C GLU A 263 9.27 5.96 -13.52
N LEU A 264 10.06 5.71 -12.45
CA LEU A 264 10.11 6.60 -11.28
C LEU A 264 10.62 8.01 -11.66
N MET A 265 11.63 8.12 -12.51
CA MET A 265 12.11 9.40 -12.99
C MET A 265 11.10 10.11 -13.91
N ALA A 266 10.35 9.36 -14.73
CA ALA A 266 9.27 9.91 -15.54
C ALA A 266 8.09 10.38 -14.69
N LEU A 267 7.73 9.63 -13.64
CA LEU A 267 6.72 10.00 -12.65
C LEU A 267 7.09 11.32 -11.95
N LYS A 268 8.33 11.45 -11.48
CA LYS A 268 8.85 12.72 -10.93
C LYS A 268 8.73 13.88 -11.92
N ALA A 269 9.13 13.66 -13.18
CA ALA A 269 9.06 14.70 -14.22
C ALA A 269 7.62 15.12 -14.54
N ASN A 270 6.64 14.20 -14.42
CA ASN A 270 5.22 14.48 -14.53
C ASN A 270 4.65 15.22 -13.30
N GLY A 271 5.36 15.20 -12.17
CA GLY A 271 4.90 15.74 -10.88
C GLY A 271 4.02 14.76 -10.10
N GLY A 272 4.01 13.49 -10.48
CA GLY A 272 3.23 12.41 -9.86
C GLY A 272 3.81 11.92 -8.55
N VAL A 273 3.14 10.95 -7.95
CA VAL A 273 3.53 10.30 -6.69
C VAL A 273 3.39 8.78 -6.80
N VAL A 274 4.37 8.06 -6.27
CA VAL A 274 4.28 6.61 -6.04
C VAL A 274 3.98 6.34 -4.58
N GLN A 275 2.98 5.51 -4.33
CA GLN A 275 2.64 5.03 -3.00
C GLN A 275 3.28 3.64 -2.86
N THR A 276 4.28 3.55 -1.99
CA THR A 276 4.98 2.29 -1.73
C THR A 276 4.00 1.28 -1.17
N VAL A 277 3.97 0.07 -1.72
CA VAL A 277 2.99 -0.94 -1.29
C VAL A 277 3.60 -1.97 -0.34
N ALA A 278 2.92 -2.21 0.78
CA ALA A 278 3.30 -3.24 1.75
C ALA A 278 2.80 -4.63 1.33
N PHE A 279 3.09 -5.05 0.11
CA PHE A 279 2.74 -6.38 -0.41
C PHE A 279 3.98 -7.27 -0.43
N ARG A 280 4.00 -8.32 0.40
CA ARG A 280 5.19 -9.12 0.70
C ARG A 280 6.00 -9.53 -0.53
N SER A 281 5.35 -10.09 -1.55
CA SER A 281 6.07 -10.53 -2.76
C SER A 281 6.50 -9.38 -3.68
N TYR A 282 6.03 -8.13 -3.46
CA TYR A 282 6.51 -6.95 -4.18
C TYR A 282 7.62 -6.23 -3.41
N VAL A 283 7.67 -6.41 -2.09
CA VAL A 283 8.77 -5.92 -1.24
C VAL A 283 9.97 -6.86 -1.35
N ASP A 284 9.82 -8.15 -1.04
CA ASP A 284 10.88 -9.15 -1.19
C ASP A 284 10.29 -10.52 -1.54
N ALA A 285 10.33 -10.86 -2.82
CA ALA A 285 9.76 -12.10 -3.35
C ALA A 285 10.50 -13.35 -2.86
N GLU A 286 11.81 -13.28 -2.65
CA GLU A 286 12.61 -14.42 -2.19
C GLU A 286 12.36 -14.68 -0.70
N LYS A 287 12.39 -13.64 0.14
CA LYS A 287 12.09 -13.73 1.57
C LYS A 287 10.66 -14.24 1.80
N ASP A 288 9.67 -13.70 1.08
CA ASP A 288 8.27 -14.17 1.14
C ASP A 288 8.12 -15.63 0.72
N ALA A 289 8.76 -16.04 -0.38
CA ALA A 289 8.69 -17.43 -0.85
C ALA A 289 9.32 -18.40 0.17
N ASN A 290 10.47 -18.04 0.75
CA ASN A 290 11.14 -18.84 1.76
C ASN A 290 10.29 -18.97 3.04
N TYR A 291 9.71 -17.85 3.51
CA TYR A 291 8.83 -17.86 4.66
C TYR A 291 7.59 -18.72 4.43
N ARG A 292 6.90 -18.53 3.30
CA ARG A 292 5.72 -19.35 2.94
C ARG A 292 6.04 -20.82 2.85
N ALA A 293 7.19 -21.20 2.26
CA ALA A 293 7.61 -22.60 2.18
C ALA A 293 7.83 -23.22 3.57
N ALA A 294 8.41 -22.46 4.51
CA ALA A 294 8.58 -22.91 5.90
C ALA A 294 7.23 -23.09 6.61
N VAL A 295 6.32 -22.09 6.47
CA VAL A 295 4.95 -22.15 7.02
C VAL A 295 4.19 -23.35 6.47
N ASP A 296 4.22 -23.57 5.15
CA ASP A 296 3.51 -24.68 4.50
C ASP A 296 4.09 -26.04 4.90
N SER A 297 5.40 -26.13 5.13
CA SER A 297 6.05 -27.35 5.62
C SER A 297 5.57 -27.71 7.02
N VAL A 298 5.54 -26.73 7.95
CA VAL A 298 5.08 -26.95 9.33
C VAL A 298 3.59 -27.22 9.37
N ARG A 299 2.78 -26.45 8.63
CA ARG A 299 1.34 -26.67 8.47
C ARG A 299 1.02 -28.09 8.01
N SER A 300 1.75 -28.55 6.97
CA SER A 300 1.56 -29.90 6.42
C SER A 300 1.92 -31.00 7.42
N ALA A 301 2.97 -30.81 8.22
CA ALA A 301 3.40 -31.74 9.26
C ALA A 301 2.34 -31.84 10.37
N ILE A 302 1.83 -30.69 10.85
CA ILE A 302 0.76 -30.63 11.87
C ILE A 302 -0.53 -31.30 11.35
N ALA A 303 -0.93 -30.97 10.12
CA ALA A 303 -2.11 -31.56 9.50
C ALA A 303 -1.99 -33.08 9.38
N ALA A 304 -0.84 -33.60 8.98
CA ALA A 304 -0.57 -35.03 8.90
C ALA A 304 -0.65 -35.71 10.30
N GLU A 305 -0.09 -35.08 11.33
CA GLU A 305 -0.15 -35.57 12.71
C GLU A 305 -1.58 -35.60 13.24
N MET A 306 -2.39 -34.59 12.92
CA MET A 306 -3.79 -34.48 13.31
C MET A 306 -4.75 -35.28 12.41
N GLY A 307 -4.25 -35.87 11.30
CA GLY A 307 -5.08 -36.60 10.34
C GLY A 307 -6.04 -35.70 9.56
N VAL A 308 -5.69 -34.41 9.37
CA VAL A 308 -6.47 -33.42 8.62
C VAL A 308 -5.97 -33.35 7.20
N GLU A 309 -6.85 -33.48 6.22
CA GLU A 309 -6.54 -33.28 4.81
C GLU A 309 -6.66 -31.82 4.42
N LEU A 310 -5.54 -31.26 3.93
CA LEU A 310 -5.49 -29.88 3.43
C LEU A 310 -5.84 -29.84 1.93
N VAL A 311 -6.50 -28.79 1.49
CA VAL A 311 -6.70 -28.53 0.06
C VAL A 311 -5.37 -28.28 -0.63
N SER A 312 -5.26 -28.70 -1.89
CA SER A 312 -4.01 -28.65 -2.67
C SER A 312 -3.72 -27.26 -3.23
N SER A 313 -4.73 -26.40 -3.33
CA SER A 313 -4.60 -25.07 -3.92
C SER A 313 -5.71 -24.11 -3.45
N ARG A 314 -5.42 -22.79 -3.52
CA ARG A 314 -6.45 -21.74 -3.35
C ARG A 314 -7.62 -21.90 -4.32
N ARG A 315 -7.36 -22.37 -5.53
CA ARG A 315 -8.39 -22.58 -6.53
C ARG A 315 -9.42 -23.61 -6.05
N GLU A 316 -8.98 -24.73 -5.51
CA GLU A 316 -9.84 -25.75 -4.93
C GLU A 316 -10.72 -25.17 -3.83
N LEU A 317 -10.17 -24.30 -2.95
CA LEU A 317 -10.91 -23.63 -1.92
C LEU A 317 -11.97 -22.66 -2.48
N PHE A 318 -11.65 -21.95 -3.58
CA PHE A 318 -12.61 -21.05 -4.24
C PHE A 318 -13.74 -21.77 -4.97
N GLU A 319 -13.47 -22.96 -5.50
CA GLU A 319 -14.46 -23.80 -6.20
C GLU A 319 -15.42 -24.52 -5.23
N MET A 320 -15.14 -24.54 -3.92
CA MET A 320 -16.03 -25.09 -2.90
C MET A 320 -17.31 -24.27 -2.75
N SER A 321 -18.41 -24.98 -2.45
CA SER A 321 -19.63 -24.31 -2.00
C SER A 321 -19.38 -23.56 -0.67
N PRO A 322 -20.17 -22.53 -0.33
CA PRO A 322 -20.04 -21.82 0.95
C PRO A 322 -20.14 -22.78 2.16
N GLU A 323 -20.99 -23.80 2.09
CA GLU A 323 -21.17 -24.81 3.14
C GLU A 323 -19.93 -25.71 3.27
N ASP A 324 -19.41 -26.23 2.16
CA ASP A 324 -18.19 -27.07 2.16
C ASP A 324 -16.97 -26.28 2.64
N ARG A 325 -16.87 -25.01 2.26
CA ARG A 325 -15.78 -24.12 2.69
C ARG A 325 -15.87 -23.87 4.21
N ALA A 326 -17.05 -23.63 4.75
CA ALA A 326 -17.24 -23.47 6.20
C ALA A 326 -16.84 -24.74 6.95
N ALA A 327 -17.27 -25.92 6.48
CA ALA A 327 -16.89 -27.20 7.05
C ALA A 327 -15.38 -27.50 6.95
N TYR A 328 -14.74 -27.09 5.84
CA TYR A 328 -13.28 -27.16 5.68
C TYR A 328 -12.57 -26.27 6.70
N ASN A 329 -12.98 -25.01 6.83
CA ASN A 329 -12.37 -24.06 7.76
C ASN A 329 -12.49 -24.55 9.22
N GLU A 330 -13.65 -25.10 9.62
CA GLU A 330 -13.82 -25.66 10.96
C GLU A 330 -12.88 -26.86 11.20
N ARG A 331 -12.69 -27.73 10.21
CA ARG A 331 -11.79 -28.89 10.30
C ARG A 331 -10.31 -28.48 10.37
N VAL A 332 -9.92 -27.41 9.69
CA VAL A 332 -8.52 -26.94 9.62
C VAL A 332 -8.18 -26.00 10.77
N ALA A 333 -9.16 -25.39 11.44
CA ALA A 333 -8.93 -24.43 12.54
C ALA A 333 -7.94 -24.92 13.61
N PRO A 334 -7.98 -26.21 14.09
CA PRO A 334 -6.99 -26.69 15.06
C PRO A 334 -5.57 -26.77 14.50
N VAL A 335 -5.41 -26.97 13.18
CA VAL A 335 -4.10 -26.98 12.51
C VAL A 335 -3.53 -25.57 12.49
N GLU A 336 -4.35 -24.56 12.17
CA GLU A 336 -3.94 -23.15 12.16
C GLU A 336 -3.59 -22.67 13.57
N GLU A 337 -4.34 -23.06 14.59
CA GLU A 337 -4.02 -22.74 15.99
C GLU A 337 -2.66 -23.33 16.40
N ALA A 338 -2.40 -24.59 16.06
CA ALA A 338 -1.13 -25.24 16.36
C ALA A 338 0.05 -24.66 15.54
N LEU A 339 -0.21 -24.20 14.32
CA LEU A 339 0.75 -23.49 13.48
C LEU A 339 1.12 -22.14 14.12
N GLN A 340 0.13 -21.35 14.54
CA GLN A 340 0.37 -20.06 15.20
C GLN A 340 1.29 -20.19 16.43
N ALA A 341 1.14 -21.27 17.19
CA ALA A 341 2.01 -21.54 18.34
C ALA A 341 3.47 -21.85 17.97
N GLN A 342 3.76 -22.19 16.71
CA GLN A 342 5.10 -22.56 16.22
C GLN A 342 5.69 -21.54 15.24
N ILE A 343 4.93 -20.53 14.84
CA ILE A 343 5.34 -19.57 13.81
C ILE A 343 6.64 -18.82 14.21
N GLY A 344 6.81 -18.50 15.50
CA GLY A 344 8.00 -17.85 16.00
C GLY A 344 9.28 -18.70 15.97
N ASP A 345 9.16 -20.03 15.81
CA ASP A 345 10.26 -20.97 15.82
C ASP A 345 10.65 -21.47 14.40
N LEU A 346 10.10 -20.87 13.35
CA LEU A 346 10.34 -21.28 11.96
C LEU A 346 11.81 -21.14 11.50
N GLY A 347 12.59 -20.27 12.18
CA GLY A 347 13.99 -20.00 11.81
C GLY A 347 14.15 -19.20 10.52
N VAL A 348 13.07 -18.68 9.97
CA VAL A 348 13.00 -17.74 8.84
C VAL A 348 12.10 -16.57 9.23
N GLU A 349 12.48 -15.38 8.82
CA GLU A 349 11.71 -14.17 9.12
C GLU A 349 10.75 -13.83 7.98
N PRO A 350 9.54 -13.35 8.27
CA PRO A 350 8.62 -12.80 7.27
C PRO A 350 9.16 -11.47 6.72
N VAL A 351 8.65 -11.06 5.56
CA VAL A 351 8.79 -9.68 5.09
C VAL A 351 8.10 -8.76 6.08
N ASN A 352 8.78 -7.70 6.51
CA ASN A 352 8.36 -6.83 7.62
C ASN A 352 8.38 -5.34 7.26
N VAL A 353 8.02 -4.49 8.24
CA VAL A 353 7.95 -3.03 8.05
C VAL A 353 9.30 -2.43 7.66
N ALA A 354 10.44 -2.94 8.18
CA ALA A 354 11.76 -2.41 7.80
C ALA A 354 12.07 -2.69 6.32
N ASP A 355 11.80 -3.91 5.84
CA ASP A 355 11.94 -4.23 4.41
C ASP A 355 11.06 -3.30 3.54
N PHE A 356 9.87 -2.95 4.01
CA PHE A 356 8.97 -2.02 3.33
C PHE A 356 9.51 -0.59 3.31
N VAL A 357 10.04 -0.11 4.42
CA VAL A 357 10.63 1.25 4.54
C VAL A 357 11.89 1.37 3.67
N ASP A 358 12.67 0.31 3.48
CA ASP A 358 13.81 0.31 2.55
C ASP A 358 13.39 0.71 1.12
N HIS A 359 12.20 0.30 0.66
CA HIS A 359 11.66 0.75 -0.63
C HIS A 359 11.30 2.24 -0.64
N ILE A 360 10.77 2.77 0.47
CA ILE A 360 10.48 4.19 0.63
C ILE A 360 11.79 4.97 0.53
N ASP A 361 12.80 4.59 1.30
CA ASP A 361 14.11 5.25 1.35
C ASP A 361 14.77 5.26 -0.03
N TYR A 362 14.78 4.11 -0.72
CA TYR A 362 15.31 4.02 -2.09
C TYR A 362 14.63 5.01 -3.03
N MET A 363 13.29 5.03 -3.04
CA MET A 363 12.54 5.92 -3.93
C MET A 363 12.69 7.39 -3.53
N VAL A 364 12.74 7.70 -2.22
CA VAL A 364 13.00 9.08 -1.73
C VAL A 364 14.39 9.56 -2.15
N GLU A 365 15.42 8.71 -2.08
CA GLU A 365 16.76 9.06 -2.56
C GLU A 365 16.78 9.31 -4.08
N LEU A 366 16.03 8.52 -4.85
CA LEU A 366 16.01 8.63 -6.31
C LEU A 366 15.18 9.83 -6.81
N ILE A 367 13.96 9.97 -6.32
CA ILE A 367 12.98 10.93 -6.88
C ILE A 367 12.60 12.05 -5.92
N GLY A 368 12.91 11.96 -4.64
CA GLY A 368 12.62 12.98 -3.62
C GLY A 368 11.33 12.71 -2.85
N ILE A 369 11.29 13.16 -1.61
CA ILE A 369 10.21 12.90 -0.63
C ILE A 369 8.82 13.39 -1.09
N ASP A 370 8.75 14.42 -1.93
CA ASP A 370 7.49 14.97 -2.43
C ASP A 370 6.79 14.04 -3.44
N HIS A 371 7.45 12.94 -3.86
CA HIS A 371 6.98 12.00 -4.87
C HIS A 371 6.77 10.59 -4.34
N VAL A 372 6.89 10.36 -3.03
CA VAL A 372 6.78 9.04 -2.40
C VAL A 372 5.77 9.08 -1.25
N GLY A 373 4.91 8.11 -1.18
CA GLY A 373 3.92 7.93 -0.12
C GLY A 373 3.77 6.45 0.25
N ILE A 374 2.65 6.10 0.87
CA ILE A 374 2.43 4.83 1.55
C ILE A 374 1.11 4.20 1.09
N SER A 375 1.13 2.87 0.92
CA SER A 375 -0.04 2.05 0.61
C SER A 375 0.10 0.66 1.25
N SER A 376 -0.99 0.12 1.76
CA SER A 376 -0.99 -1.21 2.38
C SER A 376 -1.41 -2.33 1.42
N ASP A 377 -2.33 -2.07 0.52
CA ASP A 377 -3.11 -3.07 -0.21
C ASP A 377 -3.90 -4.01 0.75
N PHE A 378 -4.45 -3.42 1.84
CA PHE A 378 -5.25 -4.17 2.82
C PHE A 378 -6.52 -4.74 2.17
N ASP A 379 -6.88 -5.94 2.60
CA ASP A 379 -7.97 -6.75 2.06
C ASP A 379 -7.82 -7.12 0.56
N GLY A 380 -6.80 -6.60 -0.17
CA GLY A 380 -6.39 -6.99 -1.52
C GLY A 380 -5.29 -8.05 -1.55
N GLY A 381 -4.64 -8.28 -0.41
CA GLY A 381 -3.58 -9.27 -0.23
C GLY A 381 -2.30 -8.71 0.36
N GLY A 382 -2.27 -7.44 0.66
CA GLY A 382 -1.16 -6.75 1.29
C GLY A 382 -1.06 -6.99 2.80
N GLY A 383 -0.14 -6.27 3.41
CA GLY A 383 0.28 -6.40 4.80
C GLY A 383 1.61 -7.13 4.93
N VAL A 384 2.51 -6.55 5.72
CA VAL A 384 3.82 -7.10 6.10
C VAL A 384 3.87 -7.28 7.61
N ASP A 385 4.81 -8.08 8.12
CA ASP A 385 4.95 -8.25 9.57
C ASP A 385 5.23 -6.91 10.26
N GLY A 386 4.45 -6.61 11.30
CA GLY A 386 4.44 -5.31 11.96
C GLY A 386 3.50 -4.27 11.33
N TRP A 387 2.89 -4.55 10.18
CA TRP A 387 1.79 -3.77 9.60
C TRP A 387 0.84 -4.69 8.82
N MET A 388 0.11 -5.52 9.58
CA MET A 388 -0.79 -6.54 9.05
C MET A 388 -2.23 -6.04 8.90
N ASP A 389 -2.58 -4.96 9.59
CA ASP A 389 -3.88 -4.28 9.46
C ASP A 389 -3.78 -2.81 9.91
N ALA A 390 -4.84 -2.05 9.74
CA ALA A 390 -4.87 -0.62 10.02
C ALA A 390 -4.58 -0.25 11.48
N SER A 391 -4.73 -1.17 12.44
CA SER A 391 -4.42 -0.91 13.86
C SER A 391 -2.92 -0.79 14.13
N GLU A 392 -2.08 -1.29 13.22
CA GLU A 392 -0.62 -1.27 13.32
C GLU A 392 0.04 -0.12 12.53
N THR A 393 -0.74 0.81 11.96
CA THR A 393 -0.23 1.89 11.09
C THR A 393 0.85 2.75 11.76
N PHE A 394 0.81 2.90 13.09
CA PHE A 394 1.84 3.61 13.84
C PHE A 394 3.25 3.02 13.64
N ASN A 395 3.37 1.70 13.42
CA ASN A 395 4.66 1.03 13.27
C ASN A 395 5.42 1.53 12.02
N VAL A 396 4.70 1.92 10.96
CA VAL A 396 5.31 2.52 9.76
C VAL A 396 5.93 3.91 10.07
N THR A 397 5.31 4.67 10.98
CA THR A 397 5.86 5.97 11.39
C THR A 397 7.05 5.79 12.34
N LEU A 398 7.06 4.71 13.12
CA LEU A 398 8.12 4.41 14.06
C LEU A 398 9.40 3.97 13.34
N GLU A 399 9.31 3.11 12.31
CA GLU A 399 10.44 2.71 11.48
C GLU A 399 10.99 3.85 10.64
#